data_2a327c3ad9f738f285d53f12b717176a
#
_entry.id   2a327c3ad9f738f285d53f12b717176a
#
_cell.length_a   1.000
_cell.length_b   1.000
_cell.length_c   1.000
_cell.angle_alpha   90.00
_cell.angle_beta   90.00
_cell.angle_gamma   90.00
#
_symmetry.space_group_name_H-M   'P 1'
#
loop_
_entity.id
_entity.type
_entity.pdbx_description
1 polymer ?
#
loop_
_entity_poly.entity_id
_entity_poly.type
_entity_poly.pdbx_seq_one_letter_code
_entity_poly.pdbx_strand_id
1 'polypeptide(L)'
;MKGKAITLFLMTNILFLGELVGRCGIASLKTGLAGIKTKYSVDYTVINGEGMTNGYGIGKQHSMQLGKLGIDLTTGGEKMFYKPDFVEFMQKCSFVLRPLNYPPQCPGKGMKNVNINNNSFLIINLQGHSGMKQSIQNAFVAIDAFLKKVEGDPIIL
;
A
#
# COMPACT_ATOMS: atom_id res chain seq x y z
N MET A 1 -36.84 25.31 -16.03
CA MET A 1 -35.87 24.43 -16.67
C MET A 1 -34.91 23.93 -15.60
N LYS A 2 -34.98 22.65 -15.21
CA LYS A 2 -34.05 22.07 -14.24
C LYS A 2 -32.74 21.72 -14.98
N GLY A 3 -31.67 22.43 -14.69
CA GLY A 3 -30.36 22.12 -15.25
C GLY A 3 -29.94 20.72 -14.84
N LYS A 4 -29.64 19.86 -15.83
CA LYS A 4 -29.01 18.57 -15.58
C LYS A 4 -27.61 18.87 -15.04
N ALA A 5 -27.34 18.48 -13.79
CA ALA A 5 -26.00 18.45 -13.26
C ALA A 5 -25.17 17.49 -14.12
N ILE A 6 -24.17 18.02 -14.81
CA ILE A 6 -23.18 17.19 -15.51
C ILE A 6 -22.27 16.62 -14.41
N THR A 7 -22.43 15.34 -14.08
CA THR A 7 -21.50 14.66 -13.19
C THR A 7 -20.21 14.46 -13.98
N LEU A 8 -19.23 15.30 -13.70
CA LEU A 8 -17.89 15.14 -14.24
C LEU A 8 -17.25 13.95 -13.50
N PHE A 9 -17.13 12.82 -14.18
CA PHE A 9 -16.32 11.71 -13.68
C PHE A 9 -14.85 12.10 -13.79
N LEU A 10 -14.26 12.55 -12.70
CA LEU A 10 -12.83 12.78 -12.63
C LEU A 10 -12.14 11.40 -12.64
N MET A 11 -11.38 11.15 -13.69
CA MET A 11 -10.51 9.97 -13.75
C MET A 11 -9.49 10.05 -12.61
N THR A 12 -9.27 8.93 -11.92
CA THR A 12 -8.25 8.81 -10.88
C THR A 12 -7.15 7.87 -11.38
N ASN A 13 -5.93 8.37 -11.48
CA ASN A 13 -4.77 7.63 -11.94
C ASN A 13 -3.95 7.15 -10.76
N ILE A 14 -3.95 5.84 -10.52
CA ILE A 14 -3.18 5.21 -9.45
C ILE A 14 -1.99 4.48 -10.05
N LEU A 15 -0.79 4.83 -9.61
CA LEU A 15 0.43 4.14 -9.96
C LEU A 15 0.74 3.08 -8.92
N PHE A 16 0.75 1.81 -9.35
CA PHE A 16 1.26 0.72 -8.55
C PHE A 16 2.64 0.30 -9.07
N LEU A 17 3.64 0.34 -8.20
CA LEU A 17 4.99 -0.11 -8.51
C LEU A 17 5.23 -1.47 -7.85
N GLY A 18 5.63 -2.45 -8.67
CA GLY A 18 6.01 -3.79 -8.23
C GLY A 18 7.24 -3.76 -7.33
N GLU A 19 7.67 -4.91 -6.82
CA GLU A 19 8.58 -4.96 -5.68
C GLU A 19 9.83 -4.11 -5.86
N LEU A 20 10.02 -3.17 -4.94
CA LEU A 20 11.21 -2.35 -4.85
C LEU A 20 12.32 -3.14 -4.14
N VAL A 21 13.38 -3.48 -4.86
CA VAL A 21 14.46 -4.31 -4.32
C VAL A 21 15.76 -3.52 -4.16
N GLY A 22 16.22 -3.41 -2.91
CA GLY A 22 17.53 -2.93 -2.56
C GLY A 22 17.89 -1.53 -3.06
N ARG A 23 19.18 -1.24 -3.10
CA ARG A 23 19.68 0.10 -3.48
C ARG A 23 19.41 0.47 -4.92
N CYS A 24 19.46 -0.50 -5.84
CA CYS A 24 19.22 -0.24 -7.26
C CYS A 24 17.75 0.17 -7.50
N GLY A 25 16.80 -0.53 -6.86
CA GLY A 25 15.39 -0.15 -6.94
C GLY A 25 15.14 1.26 -6.39
N ILE A 26 15.71 1.59 -5.25
CA ILE A 26 15.59 2.95 -4.67
C ILE A 26 16.22 4.01 -5.59
N ALA A 27 17.36 3.72 -6.22
CA ALA A 27 18.00 4.65 -7.16
C ALA A 27 17.12 4.88 -8.39
N SER A 28 16.59 3.81 -9.00
CA SER A 28 15.67 3.90 -10.14
C SER A 28 14.40 4.69 -9.79
N LEU A 29 13.85 4.48 -8.60
CA LEU A 29 12.69 5.24 -8.13
C LEU A 29 12.99 6.74 -8.03
N LYS A 30 14.15 7.11 -7.45
CA LYS A 30 14.57 8.51 -7.31
C LYS A 30 14.70 9.23 -8.65
N THR A 31 15.19 8.54 -9.68
CA THR A 31 15.41 9.14 -11.00
C THR A 31 14.15 9.14 -11.88
N GLY A 32 13.29 8.12 -11.75
CA GLY A 32 12.17 7.91 -12.67
C GLY A 32 10.80 8.37 -12.17
N LEU A 33 10.57 8.38 -10.85
CA LEU A 33 9.22 8.56 -10.31
C LEU A 33 8.57 9.88 -10.73
N ALA A 34 9.30 10.99 -10.62
CA ALA A 34 8.75 12.32 -10.93
C ALA A 34 8.30 12.41 -12.40
N GLY A 35 9.11 11.89 -13.33
CA GLY A 35 8.76 11.85 -14.75
C GLY A 35 7.54 10.98 -15.04
N ILE A 36 7.44 9.83 -14.39
CA ILE A 36 6.28 8.94 -14.53
C ILE A 36 5.02 9.61 -13.99
N LYS A 37 5.09 10.19 -12.78
CA LYS A 37 3.94 10.89 -12.18
C LYS A 37 3.43 12.01 -13.08
N THR A 38 4.32 12.80 -13.65
CA THR A 38 3.95 13.89 -14.58
C THR A 38 3.36 13.34 -15.87
N LYS A 39 4.04 12.35 -16.51
CA LYS A 39 3.62 11.79 -17.79
C LYS A 39 2.22 11.18 -17.77
N TYR A 40 1.87 10.53 -16.66
CA TYR A 40 0.60 9.81 -16.52
C TYR A 40 -0.40 10.50 -15.59
N SER A 41 -0.13 11.75 -15.17
CA SER A 41 -0.99 12.53 -14.26
C SER A 41 -1.40 11.70 -13.04
N VAL A 42 -0.40 11.10 -12.36
CA VAL A 42 -0.64 10.16 -11.25
C VAL A 42 -1.12 10.91 -10.01
N ASP A 43 -2.30 10.53 -9.53
CA ASP A 43 -2.94 11.11 -8.34
C ASP A 43 -2.51 10.43 -7.04
N TYR A 44 -2.23 9.12 -7.10
CA TYR A 44 -1.84 8.33 -5.93
C TYR A 44 -0.83 7.24 -6.31
N THR A 45 0.18 7.05 -5.46
CA THR A 45 1.27 6.10 -5.74
C THR A 45 1.36 5.06 -4.63
N VAL A 46 1.21 3.80 -5.00
CA VAL A 46 1.39 2.64 -4.12
C VAL A 46 2.64 1.88 -4.56
N ILE A 47 3.45 1.44 -3.61
CA ILE A 47 4.65 0.64 -3.91
C ILE A 47 4.72 -0.61 -3.04
N ASN A 48 5.08 -1.74 -3.63
CA ASN A 48 5.51 -2.90 -2.85
C ASN A 48 6.97 -2.71 -2.42
N GLY A 49 7.17 -2.49 -1.12
CA GLY A 49 8.48 -2.26 -0.51
C GLY A 49 9.09 -3.48 0.17
N GLU A 50 8.55 -4.68 -0.03
CA GLU A 50 8.95 -5.92 0.67
C GLU A 50 10.46 -6.18 0.62
N GLY A 51 11.08 -6.01 -0.54
CA GLY A 51 12.52 -6.24 -0.74
C GLY A 51 13.40 -5.01 -0.55
N MET A 52 12.87 -3.89 -0.11
CA MET A 52 13.55 -2.60 -0.15
C MET A 52 14.85 -2.56 0.65
N THR A 53 14.91 -3.21 1.81
CA THR A 53 16.10 -3.23 2.65
C THR A 53 16.92 -4.49 2.38
N ASN A 54 17.78 -4.41 1.37
CA ASN A 54 18.69 -5.50 0.95
C ASN A 54 17.97 -6.81 0.59
N GLY A 55 16.76 -6.72 0.00
CA GLY A 55 15.94 -7.89 -0.35
C GLY A 55 15.14 -8.49 0.83
N TYR A 56 15.24 -7.93 2.03
CA TYR A 56 14.68 -8.49 3.25
C TYR A 56 13.92 -7.46 4.09
N GLY A 57 12.65 -7.28 3.78
CA GLY A 57 11.74 -6.45 4.55
C GLY A 57 11.95 -4.95 4.34
N ILE A 58 11.26 -4.17 5.15
CA ILE A 58 11.25 -2.72 5.14
C ILE A 58 11.95 -2.21 6.40
N GLY A 59 13.06 -1.47 6.26
CA GLY A 59 13.68 -0.78 7.38
C GLY A 59 13.06 0.59 7.63
N LYS A 60 13.07 1.06 8.88
CA LYS A 60 12.49 2.35 9.28
C LYS A 60 12.98 3.52 8.44
N GLN A 61 14.30 3.64 8.24
CA GLN A 61 14.88 4.73 7.46
C GLN A 61 14.43 4.70 5.99
N HIS A 62 14.38 3.52 5.38
CA HIS A 62 13.94 3.36 4.01
C HIS A 62 12.45 3.68 3.86
N SER A 63 11.59 3.26 4.80
CA SER A 63 10.17 3.60 4.76
C SER A 63 9.94 5.12 4.81
N MET A 64 10.65 5.82 5.69
CA MET A 64 10.61 7.29 5.76
C MET A 64 11.14 7.96 4.47
N GLN A 65 12.14 7.35 3.82
CA GLN A 65 12.66 7.84 2.55
C GLN A 65 11.62 7.77 1.42
N LEU A 66 10.80 6.70 1.38
CA LEU A 66 9.72 6.58 0.39
C LEU A 66 8.70 7.72 0.53
N GLY A 67 8.29 8.07 1.74
CA GLY A 67 7.40 9.20 1.97
C GLY A 67 7.98 10.51 1.45
N LYS A 68 9.29 10.75 1.65
CA LYS A 68 9.99 11.95 1.12
C LYS A 68 10.07 11.96 -0.41
N LEU A 69 10.02 10.80 -1.07
CA LEU A 69 10.01 10.67 -2.53
C LEU A 69 8.61 10.84 -3.14
N GLY A 70 7.59 11.05 -2.33
CA GLY A 70 6.21 11.22 -2.80
C GLY A 70 5.48 9.91 -3.06
N ILE A 71 5.87 8.84 -2.36
CA ILE A 71 5.08 7.60 -2.28
C ILE A 71 4.01 7.79 -1.21
N ASP A 72 2.76 7.54 -1.59
CA ASP A 72 1.59 7.78 -0.74
C ASP A 72 1.29 6.58 0.16
N LEU A 73 1.59 5.36 -0.33
CA LEU A 73 1.38 4.12 0.40
C LEU A 73 2.42 3.06 0.01
N THR A 74 2.86 2.30 0.99
CA THR A 74 3.76 1.16 0.80
C THR A 74 3.09 -0.11 1.30
N THR A 75 3.17 -1.19 0.54
CA THR A 75 2.75 -2.53 0.99
C THR A 75 3.97 -3.37 1.33
N GLY A 76 3.83 -4.25 2.29
CA GLY A 76 4.81 -5.28 2.60
C GLY A 76 4.15 -6.67 2.62
N GLY A 77 4.94 -7.72 2.77
CA GLY A 77 4.49 -9.10 2.76
C GLY A 77 5.07 -9.92 3.92
N GLU A 78 5.62 -11.11 3.62
CA GLU A 78 6.12 -12.05 4.65
C GLU A 78 7.34 -11.54 5.43
N LYS A 79 8.17 -10.69 4.80
CA LYS A 79 9.42 -10.19 5.39
C LYS A 79 9.23 -8.88 6.15
N MET A 80 8.01 -8.38 6.24
CA MET A 80 7.71 -7.09 6.84
C MET A 80 8.16 -6.98 8.30
N PHE A 81 8.16 -8.10 9.02
CA PHE A 81 8.55 -8.17 10.44
C PHE A 81 10.03 -8.52 10.66
N TYR A 82 10.85 -8.58 9.59
CA TYR A 82 12.27 -8.97 9.69
C TYR A 82 13.20 -7.86 10.20
N LYS A 83 12.72 -6.61 10.25
CA LYS A 83 13.50 -5.46 10.72
C LYS A 83 12.93 -4.94 12.03
N PRO A 84 13.58 -5.21 13.18
CA PRO A 84 13.07 -4.81 14.50
C PRO A 84 12.80 -3.30 14.61
N ASP A 85 13.69 -2.47 14.06
CA ASP A 85 13.54 -1.01 14.03
C ASP A 85 12.26 -0.54 13.32
N PHE A 86 11.83 -1.29 12.30
CA PHE A 86 10.58 -1.01 11.60
C PHE A 86 9.36 -1.56 12.35
N VAL A 87 9.46 -2.73 12.97
CA VAL A 87 8.37 -3.32 13.77
C VAL A 87 7.94 -2.37 14.88
N GLU A 88 8.89 -1.78 15.60
CA GLU A 88 8.61 -0.76 16.61
C GLU A 88 7.97 0.50 16.02
N PHE A 89 8.41 0.90 14.82
CA PHE A 89 7.91 2.08 14.12
C PHE A 89 6.49 1.87 13.54
N MET A 90 6.13 0.65 13.17
CA MET A 90 4.87 0.31 12.49
C MET A 90 3.62 0.81 13.21
N GLN A 91 3.62 0.82 14.53
CA GLN A 91 2.48 1.29 15.33
C GLN A 91 2.17 2.78 15.07
N LYS A 92 3.19 3.56 14.72
CA LYS A 92 3.11 5.00 14.44
C LYS A 92 3.08 5.31 12.94
N CYS A 93 3.23 4.29 12.09
CA CYS A 93 3.34 4.42 10.65
C CYS A 93 1.96 4.26 9.99
N SER A 94 1.46 5.31 9.34
CA SER A 94 0.16 5.30 8.65
C SER A 94 0.24 5.09 7.15
N PHE A 95 1.46 4.99 6.60
CA PHE A 95 1.71 4.89 5.16
C PHE A 95 2.35 3.56 4.73
N VAL A 96 2.40 2.57 5.62
CA VAL A 96 2.81 1.20 5.27
C VAL A 96 1.73 0.23 5.73
N LEU A 97 1.30 -0.66 4.82
CA LEU A 97 0.33 -1.71 5.11
C LEU A 97 1.01 -3.07 5.19
N ARG A 98 0.80 -3.76 6.30
CA ARG A 98 1.03 -5.20 6.39
C ARG A 98 -0.08 -5.96 5.66
N PRO A 99 0.09 -7.26 5.38
CA PRO A 99 -1.04 -8.07 4.93
C PRO A 99 -2.18 -8.10 5.98
N LEU A 100 -3.42 -7.94 5.53
CA LEU A 100 -4.61 -7.93 6.37
C LEU A 100 -4.82 -9.28 7.07
N ASN A 101 -4.46 -10.36 6.39
CA ASN A 101 -4.63 -11.74 6.86
C ASN A 101 -3.56 -12.22 7.86
N TYR A 102 -2.73 -11.31 8.39
CA TYR A 102 -1.93 -11.57 9.59
C TYR A 102 -2.79 -11.45 10.85
N PRO A 103 -2.41 -12.09 11.96
CA PRO A 103 -3.13 -11.97 13.23
C PRO A 103 -3.38 -10.52 13.62
N PRO A 104 -4.56 -10.17 14.19
CA PRO A 104 -4.89 -8.79 14.56
C PRO A 104 -3.92 -8.16 15.56
N GLN A 105 -3.23 -9.01 16.35
CA GLN A 105 -2.24 -8.58 17.35
C GLN A 105 -0.92 -8.10 16.73
N CYS A 106 -0.66 -8.44 15.47
CA CYS A 106 0.52 -7.96 14.76
C CYS A 106 0.47 -6.44 14.60
N PRO A 107 1.61 -5.74 14.80
CA PRO A 107 1.67 -4.29 14.65
C PRO A 107 1.36 -3.85 13.22
N GLY A 108 0.90 -2.61 13.07
CA GLY A 108 0.55 -2.03 11.78
C GLY A 108 -0.89 -2.32 11.32
N LYS A 109 -1.25 -1.78 10.18
CA LYS A 109 -2.59 -1.87 9.59
C LYS A 109 -2.55 -2.69 8.30
N GLY A 110 -3.62 -3.45 8.01
CA GLY A 110 -3.76 -4.22 6.77
C GLY A 110 -4.56 -3.51 5.68
N MET A 111 -5.13 -2.34 6.00
CA MET A 111 -5.96 -1.55 5.09
C MET A 111 -5.84 -0.06 5.38
N LYS A 112 -6.22 0.76 4.40
CA LYS A 112 -6.29 2.21 4.54
C LYS A 112 -7.43 2.78 3.70
N ASN A 113 -8.26 3.63 4.32
CA ASN A 113 -9.20 4.48 3.58
C ASN A 113 -8.49 5.75 3.14
N VAL A 114 -8.65 6.11 1.87
CA VAL A 114 -8.11 7.34 1.29
C VAL A 114 -9.17 8.02 0.42
N ASN A 115 -9.15 9.33 0.36
CA ASN A 115 -9.96 10.09 -0.57
C ASN A 115 -9.05 10.65 -1.67
N ILE A 116 -9.31 10.28 -2.92
CA ILE A 116 -8.54 10.73 -4.08
C ILE A 116 -9.52 11.32 -5.09
N ASN A 117 -9.36 12.58 -5.46
CA ASN A 117 -10.24 13.29 -6.41
C ASN A 117 -11.74 13.17 -6.05
N ASN A 118 -12.08 13.30 -4.76
CA ASN A 118 -13.43 13.15 -4.19
C ASN A 118 -14.03 11.73 -4.28
N ASN A 119 -13.26 10.74 -4.68
CA ASN A 119 -13.67 9.34 -4.62
C ASN A 119 -13.07 8.67 -3.37
N SER A 120 -13.90 7.91 -2.66
CA SER A 120 -13.47 7.12 -1.50
C SER A 120 -12.87 5.80 -1.98
N PHE A 121 -11.63 5.53 -1.59
CA PHE A 121 -10.92 4.27 -1.87
C PHE A 121 -10.63 3.53 -0.58
N LEU A 122 -10.80 2.22 -0.62
CA LEU A 122 -10.35 1.29 0.41
C LEU A 122 -9.22 0.44 -0.16
N ILE A 123 -8.00 0.71 0.28
CA ILE A 123 -6.81 -0.04 -0.15
C ILE A 123 -6.52 -1.14 0.86
N ILE A 124 -6.45 -2.38 0.38
CA ILE A 124 -6.27 -3.58 1.20
C ILE A 124 -5.03 -4.32 0.72
N ASN A 125 -4.16 -4.70 1.64
CA ASN A 125 -3.03 -5.56 1.36
C ASN A 125 -3.33 -6.99 1.81
N LEU A 126 -3.16 -7.97 0.93
CA LEU A 126 -3.37 -9.39 1.21
C LEU A 126 -2.15 -10.20 0.78
N GLN A 127 -1.84 -11.24 1.54
CA GLN A 127 -0.77 -12.17 1.22
C GLN A 127 -1.34 -13.55 0.87
N GLY A 128 -0.90 -14.11 -0.27
CA GLY A 128 -1.21 -15.49 -0.65
C GLY A 128 -0.46 -16.51 0.22
N HIS A 129 -0.84 -17.79 0.10
CA HIS A 129 -0.23 -18.89 0.83
C HIS A 129 0.84 -19.63 0.03
N SER A 130 0.81 -19.56 -1.29
CA SER A 130 1.70 -20.35 -2.14
C SER A 130 3.17 -19.98 -1.91
N GLY A 131 3.99 -20.96 -1.59
CA GLY A 131 5.42 -20.75 -1.34
C GLY A 131 5.77 -20.08 -0.02
N MET A 132 4.80 -19.78 0.84
CA MET A 132 5.03 -19.10 2.11
C MET A 132 5.36 -20.09 3.24
N LYS A 133 6.33 -19.71 4.08
CA LYS A 133 6.73 -20.49 5.26
C LYS A 133 5.88 -20.18 6.49
N GLN A 134 5.23 -19.04 6.51
CA GLN A 134 4.47 -18.55 7.66
C GLN A 134 3.01 -19.01 7.56
N SER A 135 2.47 -19.46 8.69
CA SER A 135 1.04 -19.76 8.81
C SER A 135 0.28 -18.45 9.04
N ILE A 136 -0.48 -18.05 8.04
CA ILE A 136 -1.38 -16.88 8.10
C ILE A 136 -2.79 -17.31 7.73
N GLN A 137 -3.78 -16.51 8.05
CA GLN A 137 -5.16 -16.79 7.65
C GLN A 137 -5.28 -16.83 6.12
N ASN A 138 -6.11 -17.74 5.60
CA ASN A 138 -6.42 -17.77 4.18
C ASN A 138 -6.94 -16.42 3.69
N ALA A 139 -6.35 -15.89 2.61
CA ALA A 139 -6.64 -14.55 2.11
C ALA A 139 -8.11 -14.38 1.71
N PHE A 140 -8.74 -15.39 1.10
CA PHE A 140 -10.16 -15.36 0.73
C PHE A 140 -11.06 -15.28 1.96
N VAL A 141 -10.77 -16.09 2.99
CA VAL A 141 -11.53 -16.07 4.25
C VAL A 141 -11.36 -14.74 4.97
N ALA A 142 -10.13 -14.19 4.97
CA ALA A 142 -9.87 -12.91 5.61
C ALA A 142 -10.59 -11.75 4.92
N ILE A 143 -10.55 -11.70 3.59
CA ILE A 143 -11.21 -10.62 2.84
C ILE A 143 -12.72 -10.71 2.94
N ASP A 144 -13.31 -11.89 2.84
CA ASP A 144 -14.76 -12.07 2.98
C ASP A 144 -15.27 -11.63 4.36
N ALA A 145 -14.54 -11.99 5.42
CA ALA A 145 -14.88 -11.58 6.79
C ALA A 145 -14.73 -10.06 6.99
N PHE A 146 -13.76 -9.45 6.30
CA PHE A 146 -13.50 -8.02 6.38
C PHE A 146 -14.55 -7.22 5.61
N LEU A 147 -14.85 -7.57 4.36
CA LEU A 147 -15.79 -6.84 3.49
C LEU A 147 -17.21 -6.78 4.07
N LYS A 148 -17.63 -7.80 4.83
CA LYS A 148 -18.91 -7.77 5.56
C LYS A 148 -19.05 -6.66 6.59
N LYS A 149 -17.93 -6.03 6.98
CA LYS A 149 -17.88 -4.94 7.98
C LYS A 149 -17.61 -3.58 7.35
N VAL A 150 -17.40 -3.54 6.04
CA VAL A 150 -17.15 -2.28 5.32
C VAL A 150 -18.47 -1.53 5.18
N GLU A 151 -18.49 -0.30 5.64
CA GLU A 151 -19.62 0.61 5.51
C GLU A 151 -19.42 1.54 4.31
N GLY A 152 -20.52 1.94 3.70
CA GLY A 152 -20.52 2.77 2.49
C GLY A 152 -20.23 1.98 1.22
N ASP A 153 -19.83 2.69 0.17
CA ASP A 153 -19.53 2.12 -1.16
C ASP A 153 -18.17 2.62 -1.68
N PRO A 154 -17.06 2.29 -1.00
CA PRO A 154 -15.74 2.69 -1.45
C PRO A 154 -15.31 1.87 -2.67
N ILE A 155 -14.49 2.46 -3.52
CA ILE A 155 -13.74 1.73 -4.56
C ILE A 155 -12.67 0.88 -3.85
N ILE A 156 -12.67 -0.43 -4.07
CA ILE A 156 -11.74 -1.36 -3.43
C ILE A 156 -10.52 -1.60 -4.35
N LEU A 157 -9.33 -1.46 -3.77
CA LEU A 157 -8.03 -1.71 -4.42
C LEU A 157 -7.23 -2.75 -3.63
#